data_228e727cea6e1a90efea48d739ecc3bb
#
_entry.id   228e727cea6e1a90efea48d739ecc3bb
#
_cell.length_a   1.000
_cell.length_b   1.000
_cell.length_c   1.000
_cell.angle_alpha   90.00
_cell.angle_beta   90.00
_cell.angle_gamma   90.00
#
_symmetry.space_group_name_H-M   'P 1'
#
loop_
_entity.id
_entity.type
_entity.pdbx_description
1 polymer ?
#
loop_
_entity_poly.entity_id
_entity_poly.type
_entity_poly.pdbx_seq_one_letter_code
_entity_poly.pdbx_strand_id
1 'polypeptide(L)'
;MATFVAIPKKTQTATAMKRVLDYVMQDKKTMFCDNENDCSYKLVSGQNCIPKAAFNEFLATKHRFNKAKGVFFKQYVQSFKPDCGATPQQIHQIDLETAKAFEEFEVVVATHIDRDHWLNHFDVNSVNSETGLKIQINEKGLE
;
A
#
# COMPACT_ATOMS: atom_id res chain seq x y z
N MET A 1 0.74 16.86 10.88
CA MET A 1 1.25 15.59 11.40
C MET A 1 0.41 14.43 10.91
N ALA A 2 1.03 13.34 10.51
CA ALA A 2 0.34 12.18 10.01
C ALA A 2 0.08 11.16 11.12
N THR A 3 -1.00 10.38 10.98
CA THR A 3 -1.25 9.23 11.84
C THR A 3 -1.05 7.97 11.01
N PHE A 4 -0.54 6.91 11.61
CA PHE A 4 -0.28 5.64 10.94
C PHE A 4 -0.95 4.52 11.73
N VAL A 5 -1.88 3.80 11.09
CA VAL A 5 -2.65 2.75 11.75
C VAL A 5 -2.77 1.51 10.86
N ALA A 6 -2.86 0.36 11.50
CA ALA A 6 -3.18 -0.89 10.82
C ALA A 6 -4.70 -0.98 10.63
N ILE A 7 -5.12 -1.51 9.49
CA ILE A 7 -6.53 -1.75 9.21
C ILE A 7 -6.76 -3.25 9.33
N PRO A 8 -7.47 -3.71 10.36
CA PRO A 8 -7.73 -5.14 10.53
C PRO A 8 -8.60 -5.68 9.39
N LYS A 9 -8.21 -6.82 8.83
CA LYS A 9 -8.99 -7.51 7.79
C LYS A 9 -9.32 -8.91 8.30
N LYS A 10 -10.60 -9.16 8.49
CA LYS A 10 -11.06 -10.47 8.98
C LYS A 10 -10.95 -11.56 7.92
N THR A 11 -11.24 -11.19 6.67
CA THR A 11 -11.22 -12.16 5.57
C THR A 11 -9.85 -12.18 4.92
N GLN A 12 -9.15 -13.30 5.09
CA GLN A 12 -7.79 -13.49 4.59
C GLN A 12 -7.78 -14.53 3.49
N THR A 13 -8.20 -14.11 2.30
CA THR A 13 -8.27 -14.97 1.11
C THR A 13 -7.69 -14.23 -0.09
N ALA A 14 -7.40 -14.97 -1.16
CA ALA A 14 -6.94 -14.38 -2.41
C ALA A 14 -7.95 -13.39 -2.98
N THR A 15 -9.24 -13.74 -2.92
CA THR A 15 -10.31 -12.86 -3.40
C THR A 15 -10.37 -11.55 -2.62
N ALA A 16 -10.27 -11.62 -1.29
CA ALA A 16 -10.26 -10.42 -0.46
C ALA A 16 -9.04 -9.56 -0.75
N MET A 17 -7.88 -10.16 -0.92
CA MET A 17 -6.64 -9.45 -1.26
C MET A 17 -6.77 -8.73 -2.60
N LYS A 18 -7.34 -9.40 -3.60
CA LYS A 18 -7.55 -8.78 -4.92
C LYS A 18 -8.47 -7.58 -4.83
N ARG A 19 -9.56 -7.70 -4.06
CA ARG A 19 -10.52 -6.60 -3.88
C ARG A 19 -9.85 -5.38 -3.23
N VAL A 20 -9.02 -5.61 -2.22
CA VAL A 20 -8.31 -4.52 -1.55
C VAL A 20 -7.32 -3.85 -2.51
N LEU A 21 -6.55 -4.64 -3.24
CA LEU A 21 -5.59 -4.09 -4.21
C LEU A 21 -6.32 -3.28 -5.29
N ASP A 22 -7.38 -3.81 -5.86
CA ASP A 22 -8.15 -3.10 -6.89
C ASP A 22 -8.76 -1.81 -6.36
N TYR A 23 -9.27 -1.83 -5.12
CA TYR A 23 -9.88 -0.66 -4.49
C TYR A 23 -8.87 0.48 -4.31
N VAL A 24 -7.70 0.17 -3.75
CA VAL A 24 -6.74 1.23 -3.44
C VAL A 24 -6.11 1.84 -4.68
N MET A 25 -6.10 1.11 -5.80
CA MET A 25 -5.49 1.57 -7.05
C MET A 25 -6.48 2.26 -8.00
N GLN A 26 -7.72 2.51 -7.59
CA GLN A 26 -8.72 3.14 -8.46
C GLN A 26 -8.27 4.53 -8.91
N ASP A 27 -8.44 4.80 -10.21
CA ASP A 27 -8.04 6.09 -10.78
C ASP A 27 -8.72 7.28 -10.10
N LYS A 28 -10.02 7.17 -9.82
CA LYS A 28 -10.78 8.27 -9.20
C LYS A 28 -10.24 8.68 -7.82
N LYS A 29 -9.47 7.83 -7.17
CA LYS A 29 -8.90 8.08 -5.84
C LYS A 29 -7.46 8.55 -5.91
N THR A 30 -6.74 8.18 -6.96
CA THR A 30 -5.29 8.30 -7.02
C THR A 30 -4.75 9.21 -8.12
N MET A 31 -5.60 9.68 -9.03
CA MET A 31 -5.13 10.56 -10.10
C MET A 31 -5.00 11.99 -9.62
N PHE A 32 -3.85 12.57 -9.85
CA PHE A 32 -3.58 13.97 -9.59
C PHE A 32 -3.37 14.69 -10.93
N CYS A 33 -4.16 15.73 -11.19
CA CYS A 33 -4.04 16.52 -12.39
C CYS A 33 -3.27 17.81 -12.08
N ASP A 34 -2.11 17.96 -12.71
CA ASP A 34 -1.30 19.16 -12.58
C ASP A 34 -1.62 20.07 -13.77
N ASN A 35 -2.51 21.04 -13.54
CA ASN A 35 -2.97 21.94 -14.60
C ASN A 35 -1.87 22.90 -15.07
N GLU A 36 -0.91 23.22 -14.22
CA GLU A 36 0.19 24.11 -14.58
C GLU A 36 1.13 23.47 -15.60
N ASN A 37 1.34 22.15 -15.47
CA ASN A 37 2.24 21.42 -16.35
C ASN A 37 1.50 20.57 -17.37
N ASP A 38 0.18 20.66 -17.42
CA ASP A 38 -0.69 19.93 -18.33
C ASP A 38 -0.40 18.43 -18.33
N CYS A 39 -0.27 17.85 -17.15
CA CYS A 39 -0.04 16.42 -17.02
C CYS A 39 -0.80 15.85 -15.84
N SER A 40 -1.00 14.53 -15.88
CA SER A 40 -1.66 13.79 -14.83
C SER A 40 -0.73 12.72 -14.27
N TYR A 41 -0.80 12.52 -12.96
CA TYR A 41 0.00 11.53 -12.25
C TYR A 41 -0.91 10.54 -11.55
N LYS A 42 -0.62 9.27 -11.69
CA LYS A 42 -1.28 8.25 -10.89
C LYS A 42 -0.43 7.99 -9.65
N LEU A 43 -0.99 8.26 -8.48
CA LEU A 43 -0.29 8.17 -7.21
C LEU A 43 -0.32 6.74 -6.66
N VAL A 44 0.20 5.81 -7.44
CA VAL A 44 0.30 4.39 -7.11
C VAL A 44 1.70 3.92 -7.48
N SER A 45 2.37 3.25 -6.55
CA SER A 45 3.72 2.72 -6.76
C SER A 45 3.85 1.36 -6.10
N GLY A 46 4.88 0.62 -6.48
CA GLY A 46 5.17 -0.67 -5.89
C GLY A 46 6.56 -0.70 -5.28
N GLN A 47 6.67 -1.37 -4.14
CA GLN A 47 7.95 -1.72 -3.56
C GLN A 47 8.13 -3.22 -3.75
N ASN A 48 9.19 -3.63 -4.43
CA ASN A 48 9.47 -5.03 -4.77
C ASN A 48 8.39 -5.69 -5.63
N CYS A 49 7.51 -4.91 -6.23
CA CYS A 49 6.45 -5.42 -7.10
C CYS A 49 6.01 -4.34 -8.09
N ILE A 50 5.30 -4.77 -9.12
CA ILE A 50 4.69 -3.88 -10.10
C ILE A 50 3.21 -3.78 -9.76
N PRO A 51 2.64 -2.59 -9.49
CA PRO A 51 1.26 -2.46 -9.04
C PRO A 51 0.24 -3.20 -9.89
N LYS A 52 0.32 -3.10 -11.20
CA LYS A 52 -0.62 -3.78 -12.11
C LYS A 52 -0.56 -5.31 -11.98
N ALA A 53 0.57 -5.85 -11.60
CA ALA A 53 0.79 -7.28 -11.46
C ALA A 53 0.81 -7.73 -10.00
N ALA A 54 0.54 -6.82 -9.06
CA ALA A 54 0.73 -7.08 -7.63
C ALA A 54 -0.02 -8.31 -7.13
N PHE A 55 -1.26 -8.48 -7.54
CA PHE A 55 -2.03 -9.64 -7.11
C PHE A 55 -1.32 -10.94 -7.48
N ASN A 56 -0.91 -11.07 -8.74
CA ASN A 56 -0.23 -12.27 -9.22
C ASN A 56 1.16 -12.43 -8.59
N GLU A 57 1.88 -11.32 -8.40
CA GLU A 57 3.19 -11.35 -7.77
C GLU A 57 3.11 -11.75 -6.29
N PHE A 58 2.10 -11.24 -5.58
CA PHE A 58 1.87 -11.62 -4.18
C PHE A 58 1.58 -13.12 -4.08
N LEU A 59 0.73 -13.64 -4.98
CA LEU A 59 0.43 -15.07 -5.00
C LEU A 59 1.66 -15.90 -5.33
N ALA A 60 2.45 -15.48 -6.32
CA ALA A 60 3.65 -16.19 -6.73
C ALA A 60 4.65 -16.31 -5.56
N THR A 61 4.83 -15.24 -4.79
CA THR A 61 5.71 -15.26 -3.63
C THR A 61 5.21 -16.26 -2.58
N LYS A 62 3.90 -16.27 -2.33
CA LYS A 62 3.31 -17.23 -1.38
C LYS A 62 3.53 -18.68 -1.82
N HIS A 63 3.34 -18.95 -3.10
CA HIS A 63 3.52 -20.29 -3.65
C HIS A 63 4.98 -20.70 -3.65
N ARG A 64 5.88 -19.78 -3.99
CA ARG A 64 7.31 -20.04 -3.98
C ARG A 64 7.79 -20.53 -2.62
N PHE A 65 7.28 -19.96 -1.54
CA PHE A 65 7.68 -20.29 -0.18
C PHE A 65 6.68 -21.18 0.55
N ASN A 66 5.66 -21.68 -0.17
CA ASN A 66 4.63 -22.56 0.40
C ASN A 66 3.93 -21.94 1.62
N LYS A 67 3.53 -20.66 1.49
CA LYS A 67 2.91 -19.88 2.57
C LYS A 67 1.52 -19.37 2.22
N ALA A 68 0.75 -20.09 1.44
CA ALA A 68 -0.56 -19.65 0.96
C ALA A 68 -1.71 -19.94 1.95
N LYS A 69 -1.42 -19.89 3.24
CA LYS A 69 -2.42 -20.13 4.31
C LYS A 69 -2.30 -19.06 5.39
N GLY A 70 -3.36 -18.91 6.18
CA GLY A 70 -3.38 -17.97 7.29
C GLY A 70 -3.46 -16.54 6.83
N VAL A 71 -2.71 -15.64 7.45
CA VAL A 71 -2.69 -14.23 7.09
C VAL A 71 -2.14 -14.08 5.68
N PHE A 72 -2.96 -13.51 4.78
CA PHE A 72 -2.65 -13.36 3.37
C PHE A 72 -2.01 -12.01 3.06
N PHE A 73 -2.50 -10.96 3.72
CA PHE A 73 -2.01 -9.60 3.48
C PHE A 73 -2.27 -8.74 4.71
N LYS A 74 -1.56 -7.63 4.79
CA LYS A 74 -1.77 -6.61 5.80
C LYS A 74 -2.04 -5.30 5.11
N GLN A 75 -2.88 -4.47 5.72
CA GLN A 75 -3.18 -3.15 5.21
C GLN A 75 -2.94 -2.11 6.28
N TYR A 76 -2.25 -1.03 5.90
CA TYR A 76 -1.98 0.10 6.79
C TYR A 76 -2.42 1.38 6.10
N VAL A 77 -2.75 2.39 6.88
CA VAL A 77 -3.17 3.70 6.38
C VAL A 77 -2.43 4.78 7.16
N GLN A 78 -1.93 5.75 6.41
CA GLN A 78 -1.33 6.96 6.97
C GLN A 78 -2.22 8.14 6.55
N SER A 79 -2.72 8.91 7.52
CA SER A 79 -3.67 10.00 7.26
C SER A 79 -2.99 11.34 7.42
N PHE A 80 -3.35 12.28 6.54
CA PHE A 80 -2.85 13.65 6.57
C PHE A 80 -4.03 14.62 6.69
N LYS A 81 -3.86 15.66 7.51
CA LYS A 81 -4.88 16.70 7.66
C LYS A 81 -4.96 17.55 6.40
N PRO A 82 -6.14 18.17 6.12
CA PRO A 82 -6.31 18.97 4.91
C PRO A 82 -5.29 20.09 4.73
N ASP A 83 -4.84 20.71 5.80
CA ASP A 83 -3.94 21.85 5.76
C ASP A 83 -2.48 21.50 6.07
N CYS A 84 -2.05 20.32 5.68
CA CYS A 84 -0.69 19.89 6.02
C CYS A 84 0.40 20.61 5.24
N GLY A 85 0.05 21.38 4.21
CA GLY A 85 1.02 22.16 3.44
C GLY A 85 1.79 21.38 2.38
N ALA A 86 1.48 20.11 2.20
CA ALA A 86 2.17 19.26 1.23
C ALA A 86 1.32 19.05 -0.02
N THR A 87 1.99 18.88 -1.17
CA THR A 87 1.33 18.53 -2.42
C THR A 87 1.02 17.04 -2.47
N PRO A 88 0.11 16.59 -3.34
CA PRO A 88 -0.14 15.15 -3.50
C PRO A 88 1.12 14.35 -3.83
N GLN A 89 2.01 14.88 -4.67
CA GLN A 89 3.26 14.20 -4.99
C GLN A 89 4.17 14.07 -3.78
N GLN A 90 4.22 15.11 -2.93
CA GLN A 90 5.01 15.07 -1.70
C GLN A 90 4.44 14.04 -0.72
N ILE A 91 3.11 13.96 -0.61
CA ILE A 91 2.45 12.96 0.23
C ILE A 91 2.76 11.54 -0.28
N HIS A 92 2.74 11.35 -1.60
CA HIS A 92 3.07 10.06 -2.19
C HIS A 92 4.54 9.70 -1.97
N GLN A 93 5.44 10.70 -1.99
CA GLN A 93 6.84 10.46 -1.69
C GLN A 93 7.05 10.00 -0.24
N ILE A 94 6.28 10.57 0.69
CA ILE A 94 6.26 10.12 2.09
C ILE A 94 5.78 8.67 2.18
N ASP A 95 4.79 8.30 1.37
CA ASP A 95 4.28 6.94 1.25
C ASP A 95 5.42 5.97 0.92
N LEU A 96 6.20 6.31 -0.12
CA LEU A 96 7.33 5.49 -0.54
C LEU A 96 8.40 5.35 0.54
N GLU A 97 8.69 6.45 1.24
CA GLU A 97 9.67 6.43 2.33
C GLU A 97 9.18 5.58 3.51
N THR A 98 7.89 5.69 3.83
CA THR A 98 7.29 4.91 4.92
C THR A 98 7.30 3.42 4.60
N ALA A 99 7.09 3.06 3.34
CA ALA A 99 7.07 1.66 2.90
C ALA A 99 8.41 0.95 3.14
N LYS A 100 9.49 1.69 3.30
CA LYS A 100 10.81 1.12 3.60
C LYS A 100 10.85 0.38 4.93
N ALA A 101 9.88 0.60 5.82
CA ALA A 101 9.74 -0.18 7.04
C ALA A 101 9.45 -1.65 6.72
N PHE A 102 8.97 -1.96 5.52
CA PHE A 102 8.70 -3.32 5.05
C PHE A 102 9.69 -3.71 3.95
N GLU A 103 10.95 -3.47 4.17
CA GLU A 103 12.02 -3.45 3.15
C GLU A 103 12.02 -4.65 2.20
N GLU A 104 11.86 -5.86 2.73
CA GLU A 104 11.93 -7.08 1.91
C GLU A 104 10.56 -7.64 1.55
N PHE A 105 9.49 -6.86 1.78
CA PHE A 105 8.14 -7.26 1.44
C PHE A 105 7.69 -6.58 0.16
N GLU A 106 6.79 -7.23 -0.54
CA GLU A 106 6.09 -6.60 -1.67
C GLU A 106 4.99 -5.71 -1.11
N VAL A 107 5.00 -4.43 -1.49
CA VAL A 107 4.04 -3.44 -0.99
C VAL A 107 3.50 -2.63 -2.16
N VAL A 108 2.18 -2.50 -2.22
CA VAL A 108 1.55 -1.52 -3.10
C VAL A 108 1.24 -0.29 -2.25
N VAL A 109 1.72 0.86 -2.69
CA VAL A 109 1.48 2.13 -2.02
C VAL A 109 0.60 2.99 -2.91
N ALA A 110 -0.47 3.55 -2.35
CA ALA A 110 -1.42 4.37 -3.09
C ALA A 110 -1.83 5.56 -2.25
N THR A 111 -1.82 6.75 -2.87
CA THR A 111 -2.24 7.98 -2.20
C THR A 111 -3.64 8.35 -2.71
N HIS A 112 -4.60 8.41 -1.80
CA HIS A 112 -5.98 8.79 -2.09
C HIS A 112 -6.16 10.27 -1.81
N ILE A 113 -6.58 11.02 -2.83
CA ILE A 113 -6.77 12.46 -2.76
C ILE A 113 -8.19 12.90 -3.10
N ASP A 114 -9.13 11.97 -3.11
CA ASP A 114 -10.52 12.22 -3.48
C ASP A 114 -11.38 12.78 -2.33
N ARG A 115 -10.78 12.98 -1.15
CA ARG A 115 -11.46 13.52 0.04
C ARG A 115 -10.59 14.58 0.70
N ASP A 116 -11.16 15.28 1.69
CA ASP A 116 -10.46 16.35 2.42
C ASP A 116 -9.20 15.87 3.13
N HIS A 117 -9.28 14.73 3.80
CA HIS A 117 -8.10 14.08 4.35
C HIS A 117 -7.51 13.18 3.30
N TRP A 118 -6.23 13.36 3.03
CA TRP A 118 -5.51 12.50 2.10
C TRP A 118 -4.97 11.30 2.85
N LEU A 119 -5.04 10.14 2.20
CA LEU A 119 -4.67 8.87 2.82
C LEU A 119 -3.63 8.16 1.97
N ASN A 120 -2.55 7.74 2.61
CA ASN A 120 -1.62 6.79 2.02
C ASN A 120 -2.03 5.39 2.45
N HIS A 121 -2.26 4.51 1.49
CA HIS A 121 -2.59 3.10 1.72
C HIS A 121 -1.38 2.23 1.43
N PHE A 122 -1.13 1.26 2.31
CA PHE A 122 -0.05 0.30 2.16
C PHE A 122 -0.67 -1.09 2.17
N ASP A 123 -0.64 -1.78 1.03
CA ASP A 123 -1.09 -3.16 0.94
C ASP A 123 0.15 -4.04 0.88
N VAL A 124 0.40 -4.79 1.94
CA VAL A 124 1.64 -5.53 2.16
C VAL A 124 1.39 -7.02 2.01
N ASN A 125 2.17 -7.69 1.17
CA ASN A 125 2.13 -9.14 1.11
C ASN A 125 2.64 -9.69 2.44
N SER A 126 1.97 -10.70 2.98
CA SER A 126 2.31 -11.25 4.29
C SER A 126 3.59 -12.07 4.32
N VAL A 127 4.20 -12.33 3.16
CA VAL A 127 5.39 -13.18 3.04
C VAL A 127 6.57 -12.35 2.56
N ASN A 128 7.67 -12.40 3.31
CA ASN A 128 8.91 -11.72 2.93
C ASN A 128 9.42 -12.31 1.61
N SER A 129 9.64 -11.46 0.61
CA SER A 129 10.01 -11.92 -0.73
C SER A 129 11.43 -12.47 -0.83
N GLU A 130 12.27 -12.21 0.17
CA GLU A 130 13.63 -12.71 0.20
C GLU A 130 13.77 -13.98 1.06
N THR A 131 13.16 -14.00 2.23
CA THR A 131 13.34 -15.06 3.21
C THR A 131 12.19 -16.06 3.27
N GLY A 132 11.01 -15.69 2.77
CA GLY A 132 9.82 -16.51 2.86
C GLY A 132 9.17 -16.52 4.24
N LEU A 133 9.67 -15.74 5.17
CA LEU A 133 9.09 -15.67 6.50
C LEU A 133 7.84 -14.79 6.49
N LYS A 134 6.84 -15.18 7.27
CA LYS A 134 5.64 -14.41 7.44
C LYS A 134 5.93 -13.13 8.22
N ILE A 135 5.16 -12.08 7.91
CA ILE A 135 5.30 -10.78 8.58
C ILE A 135 5.07 -10.94 10.09
N GLN A 136 6.00 -10.41 10.88
CA GLN A 136 5.95 -10.48 12.34
C GLN A 136 5.64 -9.12 12.97
N ILE A 137 5.56 -8.08 12.16
CA ILE A 137 5.33 -6.72 12.64
C ILE A 137 3.87 -6.60 13.08
N ASN A 138 3.65 -6.25 14.34
CA ASN A 138 2.32 -5.96 14.84
C ASN A 138 2.08 -4.44 14.82
N GLU A 139 0.90 -4.01 15.20
CA GLU A 139 0.53 -2.60 15.17
C GLU A 139 1.44 -1.71 16.01
N LYS A 140 1.94 -2.23 17.12
CA LYS A 140 2.83 -1.48 18.01
C LYS A 140 4.25 -1.37 17.46
N GLY A 141 4.67 -2.34 16.67
CA GLY A 141 6.02 -2.38 16.11
C GLY A 141 6.29 -1.34 15.04
N LEU A 142 5.28 -0.62 14.60
CA LEU A 142 5.39 0.41 13.56
C LEU A 142 5.31 1.84 14.10
N GLU A 143 5.20 2.00 15.37
CA GLU A 143 5.13 3.32 15.99
C GLU A 143 6.51 3.97 16.14
#